data_ed4b4cae3c4907ce623be3e4add70a6b
#
_entry.id   ed4b4cae3c4907ce623be3e4add70a6b
#
_cell.length_a   1.000
_cell.length_b   1.000
_cell.length_c   1.000
_cell.angle_alpha   90.00
_cell.angle_beta   90.00
_cell.angle_gamma   90.00
#
_symmetry.space_group_name_H-M   'P 1'
#
loop_
_entity.id
_entity.type
_entity.pdbx_description
1 polymer ?
#
loop_
_entity_poly.entity_id
_entity_poly.type
_entity_poly.pdbx_seq_one_letter_code
_entity_poly.pdbx_strand_id
1 'polypeptide(L)'
;MFITDEDYRVVIGEAALKTVSQTSAENRANAESEAQEEISSYLRPVYDCKAVFAADGFSRNKLIVMYMCDIALYHMTASLPQKMGSEIRKERYERAIKWLEGVQSGKIGRAHV
;
A
#
# COMPACT_ATOMS: atom_id res chain seq x y z
N MET A 1 -13.85 -1.04 -1.50
CA MET A 1 -12.46 -0.63 -1.57
C MET A 1 -11.51 -1.80 -1.31
N PHE A 2 -10.40 -1.84 -2.01
CA PHE A 2 -9.49 -2.98 -1.90
C PHE A 2 -8.89 -3.09 -0.49
N ILE A 3 -8.43 -1.98 0.09
CA ILE A 3 -7.91 -1.97 1.46
C ILE A 3 -8.88 -1.28 2.40
N THR A 4 -8.88 -1.72 3.66
CA THR A 4 -9.82 -1.28 4.69
C THR A 4 -9.07 -0.74 5.91
N ASP A 5 -9.79 -0.10 6.82
CA ASP A 5 -9.21 0.36 8.09
C ASP A 5 -8.56 -0.79 8.86
N GLU A 6 -9.18 -1.95 8.82
CA GLU A 6 -8.65 -3.13 9.50
C GLU A 6 -7.29 -3.54 8.93
N ASP A 7 -7.14 -3.45 7.61
CA ASP A 7 -5.86 -3.75 6.97
C ASP A 7 -4.77 -2.79 7.44
N TYR A 8 -5.09 -1.50 7.57
CA TYR A 8 -4.14 -0.52 8.10
C TYR A 8 -3.73 -0.83 9.53
N ARG A 9 -4.66 -1.30 10.36
CA ARG A 9 -4.38 -1.59 11.77
C ARG A 9 -3.35 -2.70 11.96
N VAL A 10 -3.18 -3.54 10.97
CA VAL A 10 -2.15 -4.60 11.00
C VAL A 10 -0.75 -4.00 10.88
N VAL A 11 -0.60 -2.93 10.11
CA VAL A 11 0.71 -2.33 9.85
C VAL A 11 1.01 -1.08 10.65
N ILE A 12 -0.02 -0.48 11.27
CA ILE A 12 0.16 0.73 12.08
C ILE A 12 -0.87 0.72 13.21
N GLY A 13 -0.46 1.20 14.39
CA GLY A 13 -1.37 1.26 15.53
C GLY A 13 -2.55 2.18 15.28
N GLU A 14 -3.66 1.93 15.96
CA GLU A 14 -4.89 2.69 15.76
C GLU A 14 -4.74 4.19 16.00
N ALA A 15 -4.04 4.56 17.07
CA ALA A 15 -3.81 5.98 17.37
C ALA A 15 -3.01 6.67 16.28
N ALA A 16 -1.96 5.99 15.77
CA ALA A 16 -1.15 6.54 14.69
C ALA A 16 -1.93 6.62 13.38
N LEU A 17 -2.75 5.61 13.10
CA LEU A 17 -3.61 5.63 11.91
C LEU A 17 -4.57 6.82 11.97
N LYS A 18 -5.18 7.04 13.12
CA LYS A 18 -6.08 8.16 13.33
C LYS A 18 -5.38 9.48 13.07
N THR A 19 -4.14 9.60 13.55
CA THR A 19 -3.36 10.83 13.37
C THR A 19 -3.03 11.08 11.91
N VAL A 20 -2.52 10.08 11.18
CA VAL A 20 -2.15 10.28 9.78
C VAL A 20 -3.37 10.44 8.87
N SER A 21 -4.52 9.93 9.28
CA SER A 21 -5.76 10.05 8.51
C SER A 21 -6.51 11.37 8.76
N GLN A 22 -6.05 12.18 9.71
CA GLN A 22 -6.73 13.44 10.07
C GLN A 22 -6.68 14.51 9.00
N THR A 23 -5.80 14.37 8.03
CA THR A 23 -5.60 15.43 7.03
C THR A 23 -6.86 15.70 6.22
N SER A 24 -7.48 14.69 5.66
CA SER A 24 -8.81 14.76 5.04
C SER A 24 -9.12 13.40 4.41
N ALA A 25 -10.41 13.13 4.23
CA ALA A 25 -10.85 11.93 3.52
C ALA A 25 -10.35 11.95 2.07
N GLU A 26 -10.34 13.13 1.45
CA GLU A 26 -9.84 13.31 0.08
C GLU A 26 -8.35 12.98 -0.02
N ASN A 27 -7.56 13.44 0.92
CA ASN A 27 -6.14 13.18 0.94
C ASN A 27 -5.84 11.69 1.09
N ARG A 28 -6.62 11.01 1.93
CA ARG A 28 -6.51 9.57 2.10
C ARG A 28 -6.88 8.83 0.81
N ALA A 29 -7.98 9.22 0.18
CA ALA A 29 -8.42 8.60 -1.06
C ALA A 29 -7.40 8.78 -2.18
N ASN A 30 -6.79 9.95 -2.26
CA ASN A 30 -5.74 10.21 -3.23
C ASN A 30 -4.51 9.34 -2.98
N ALA A 31 -4.11 9.21 -1.71
CA ALA A 31 -2.96 8.38 -1.35
C ALA A 31 -3.20 6.91 -1.71
N GLU A 32 -4.42 6.43 -1.48
CA GLU A 32 -4.79 5.05 -1.83
C GLU A 32 -4.82 4.83 -3.33
N SER A 33 -5.32 5.81 -4.08
CA SER A 33 -5.34 5.76 -5.53
C SER A 33 -3.93 5.76 -6.11
N GLU A 34 -3.05 6.60 -5.57
CA GLU A 34 -1.65 6.65 -5.97
C GLU A 34 -0.95 5.32 -5.67
N ALA A 35 -1.22 4.74 -4.50
CA ALA A 35 -0.63 3.45 -4.12
C ALA A 35 -1.06 2.36 -5.10
N GLN A 36 -2.33 2.31 -5.45
CA GLN A 36 -2.85 1.32 -6.40
C GLN A 36 -2.19 1.47 -7.77
N GLU A 37 -2.06 2.70 -8.25
CA GLU A 37 -1.44 2.95 -9.55
C GLU A 37 0.05 2.62 -9.52
N GLU A 38 0.72 2.94 -8.44
CA GLU A 38 2.14 2.62 -8.29
C GLU A 38 2.37 1.11 -8.32
N ILE A 39 1.57 0.36 -7.57
CA ILE A 39 1.64 -1.11 -7.58
C ILE A 39 1.35 -1.65 -8.97
N SER A 40 0.29 -1.13 -9.60
CA SER A 40 -0.11 -1.58 -10.93
C SER A 40 0.99 -1.35 -11.96
N SER A 41 1.74 -0.26 -11.83
CA SER A 41 2.81 0.05 -12.77
C SER A 41 3.89 -1.02 -12.79
N TYR A 42 4.13 -1.67 -11.66
CA TYR A 42 5.10 -2.78 -11.58
C TYR A 42 4.48 -4.12 -12.00
N LEU A 43 3.21 -4.33 -11.70
CA LEU A 43 2.59 -5.66 -11.85
C LEU A 43 1.92 -5.89 -13.19
N ARG A 44 1.59 -4.83 -13.95
CA ARG A 44 0.87 -4.98 -15.23
C ARG A 44 1.52 -5.98 -16.19
N PRO A 45 2.85 -6.02 -16.32
CA PRO A 45 3.45 -6.99 -17.24
C PRO A 45 3.30 -8.45 -16.82
N VAL A 46 3.01 -8.73 -15.55
CA VAL A 46 2.99 -10.09 -15.02
C VAL A 46 1.66 -10.52 -14.44
N TYR A 47 0.75 -9.57 -14.13
CA TYR A 47 -0.55 -9.89 -13.53
C TYR A 47 -1.67 -9.10 -14.16
N ASP A 48 -2.88 -9.65 -14.05
CA ASP A 48 -4.10 -8.92 -14.38
C ASP A 48 -4.46 -8.04 -13.18
N CYS A 49 -3.99 -6.80 -13.19
CA CYS A 49 -4.20 -5.88 -12.08
C CYS A 49 -5.68 -5.56 -11.84
N LYS A 50 -6.49 -5.58 -12.89
CA LYS A 50 -7.92 -5.37 -12.74
C LYS A 50 -8.53 -6.44 -11.85
N ALA A 51 -8.15 -7.70 -12.08
CA ALA A 51 -8.62 -8.81 -11.25
C ALA A 51 -8.05 -8.73 -9.84
N VAL A 52 -6.77 -8.38 -9.71
CA VAL A 52 -6.12 -8.27 -8.39
C VAL A 52 -6.87 -7.28 -7.50
N PHE A 53 -7.16 -6.08 -8.01
CA PHE A 53 -7.77 -5.04 -7.20
C PHE A 53 -9.29 -5.12 -7.14
N ALA A 54 -9.92 -6.00 -7.93
CA ALA A 54 -11.34 -6.26 -7.82
C ALA A 54 -11.67 -7.28 -6.73
N ALA A 55 -10.68 -8.02 -6.24
CA ALA A 55 -10.87 -9.01 -5.18
C ALA A 55 -11.24 -8.34 -3.87
N ASP A 56 -11.98 -9.05 -3.01
CA ASP A 56 -12.33 -8.56 -1.68
C ASP A 56 -12.13 -9.65 -0.64
N GLY A 57 -12.15 -9.23 0.65
CA GLY A 57 -12.03 -10.15 1.77
C GLY A 57 -10.80 -11.02 1.67
N PHE A 58 -10.99 -12.31 1.91
CA PHE A 58 -9.89 -13.28 1.89
C PHE A 58 -9.43 -13.68 0.49
N SER A 59 -10.13 -13.22 -0.55
CA SER A 59 -9.71 -13.44 -1.93
C SER A 59 -8.54 -12.53 -2.34
N ARG A 60 -8.25 -11.51 -1.54
CA ARG A 60 -7.18 -10.57 -1.83
C ARG A 60 -5.81 -11.19 -1.54
N ASN A 61 -4.81 -10.84 -2.36
CA ASN A 61 -3.44 -11.22 -2.07
C ASN A 61 -2.94 -10.45 -0.85
N LYS A 62 -2.55 -11.16 0.20
CA LYS A 62 -2.20 -10.55 1.48
C LYS A 62 -0.96 -9.65 1.41
N LEU A 63 0.02 -10.03 0.59
CA LEU A 63 1.22 -9.21 0.45
C LEU A 63 0.90 -7.90 -0.26
N ILE A 64 0.07 -7.96 -1.29
CA ILE A 64 -0.35 -6.75 -2.00
C ILE A 64 -1.16 -5.85 -1.07
N VAL A 65 -2.05 -6.42 -0.24
CA VAL A 65 -2.80 -5.65 0.76
C VAL A 65 -1.84 -4.93 1.71
N MET A 66 -0.88 -5.66 2.27
CA MET A 66 0.09 -5.09 3.21
C MET A 66 0.93 -3.98 2.57
N TYR A 67 1.47 -4.24 1.39
CA TYR A 67 2.32 -3.26 0.72
C TYR A 67 1.54 -2.06 0.23
N MET A 68 0.28 -2.25 -0.18
CA MET A 68 -0.56 -1.12 -0.54
C MET A 68 -0.83 -0.22 0.65
N CYS A 69 -1.05 -0.79 1.84
CA CYS A 69 -1.19 -0.02 3.06
C CYS A 69 0.09 0.77 3.37
N ASP A 70 1.25 0.13 3.24
CA ASP A 70 2.54 0.80 3.49
C ASP A 70 2.76 1.97 2.54
N ILE A 71 2.46 1.79 1.26
CA ILE A 71 2.64 2.83 0.25
C ILE A 71 1.65 3.98 0.50
N ALA A 72 0.39 3.67 0.75
CA ALA A 72 -0.63 4.69 1.03
C ALA A 72 -0.28 5.49 2.28
N LEU A 73 0.17 4.81 3.35
CA LEU A 73 0.58 5.48 4.58
C LEU A 73 1.77 6.40 4.36
N TYR A 74 2.73 5.97 3.55
CA TYR A 74 3.87 6.80 3.20
C TYR A 74 3.41 8.09 2.53
N HIS A 75 2.50 8.00 1.55
CA HIS A 75 1.98 9.17 0.85
C HIS A 75 1.16 10.07 1.79
N MET A 76 0.35 9.49 2.67
CA MET A 76 -0.39 10.27 3.66
C MET A 76 0.55 11.02 4.60
N THR A 77 1.59 10.36 5.08
CA THR A 77 2.56 10.94 6.00
C THR A 77 3.35 12.07 5.34
N ALA A 78 3.68 11.92 4.08
CA ALA A 78 4.46 12.91 3.34
C ALA A 78 3.72 14.25 3.23
N SER A 79 2.39 14.26 3.33
CA SER A 79 1.60 15.49 3.25
C SER A 79 1.46 16.19 4.60
N LEU A 80 1.96 15.60 5.68
CA LEU A 80 1.86 16.19 7.02
C LEU A 80 3.04 17.14 7.28
N PRO A 81 2.79 18.26 7.97
CA PRO A 81 3.88 19.21 8.30
C PRO A 81 4.87 18.65 9.31
N GLN A 82 4.46 17.67 10.09
CA GLN A 82 5.31 17.00 11.07
C GLN A 82 5.71 15.63 10.54
N LYS A 83 6.96 15.26 10.74
CA LYS A 83 7.49 13.99 10.24
C LYS A 83 7.16 12.84 11.18
N MET A 84 5.90 12.59 11.41
CA MET A 84 5.44 11.57 12.35
C MET A 84 5.78 10.17 11.83
N GLY A 85 6.75 9.54 12.49
CA GLY A 85 7.18 8.19 12.14
C GLY A 85 7.69 8.07 10.72
N SER A 86 8.25 9.16 10.19
CA SER A 86 8.64 9.24 8.79
C SER A 86 9.69 8.22 8.39
N GLU A 87 10.61 7.87 9.30
CA GLU A 87 11.66 6.91 8.99
C GLU A 87 11.11 5.51 8.80
N ILE A 88 10.23 5.07 9.69
CA ILE A 88 9.63 3.74 9.56
C ILE A 88 8.70 3.68 8.34
N ARG A 89 7.98 4.76 8.06
CA ARG A 89 7.11 4.83 6.88
C ARG A 89 7.94 4.75 5.60
N LYS A 90 9.05 5.46 5.55
CA LYS A 90 9.97 5.43 4.41
C LYS A 90 10.58 4.04 4.23
N GLU A 91 11.03 3.43 5.31
CA GLU A 91 11.62 2.09 5.27
C GLU A 91 10.61 1.05 4.75
N ARG A 92 9.38 1.11 5.25
CA ARG A 92 8.34 0.20 4.80
C ARG A 92 7.94 0.46 3.36
N TYR A 93 7.91 1.71 2.94
CA TYR A 93 7.67 2.07 1.55
C TYR A 93 8.77 1.49 0.64
N GLU A 94 10.02 1.68 1.01
CA GLU A 94 11.14 1.17 0.23
C GLU A 94 11.14 -0.35 0.14
N ARG A 95 10.73 -1.02 1.21
CA ARG A 95 10.55 -2.47 1.23
C ARG A 95 9.48 -2.91 0.25
N ALA A 96 8.36 -2.20 0.21
CA ALA A 96 7.28 -2.50 -0.72
C ALA A 96 7.74 -2.35 -2.16
N ILE A 97 8.43 -1.25 -2.47
CA ILE A 97 8.94 -1.01 -3.82
C ILE A 97 9.95 -2.09 -4.22
N LYS A 98 10.82 -2.47 -3.31
CA LYS A 98 11.81 -3.53 -3.58
C LYS A 98 11.13 -4.85 -3.90
N TRP A 99 10.07 -5.19 -3.18
CA TRP A 99 9.29 -6.40 -3.45
C TRP A 99 8.64 -6.33 -4.84
N LEU A 100 8.06 -5.17 -5.17
CA LEU A 100 7.43 -4.97 -6.48
C LEU A 100 8.45 -5.11 -7.61
N GLU A 101 9.63 -4.53 -7.45
CA GLU A 101 10.71 -4.67 -8.42
C GLU A 101 11.13 -6.12 -8.59
N GLY A 102 11.18 -6.87 -7.48
CA GLY A 102 11.51 -8.29 -7.51
C GLY A 102 10.47 -9.11 -8.26
N VAL A 103 9.20 -8.81 -8.07
CA VAL A 103 8.12 -9.49 -8.80
C VAL A 103 8.20 -9.14 -10.28
N GLN A 104 8.35 -7.87 -10.61
CA GLN A 104 8.43 -7.40 -11.99
C GLN A 104 9.59 -8.06 -12.75
N SER A 105 10.74 -8.21 -12.10
CA SER A 105 11.94 -8.78 -12.72
C SER A 105 11.94 -10.30 -12.73
N GLY A 106 10.96 -10.95 -12.12
CA GLY A 106 10.87 -12.39 -12.05
C GLY A 106 11.74 -13.03 -10.97
N LYS A 107 12.42 -12.24 -10.14
CA LYS A 107 13.23 -12.78 -9.02
C LYS A 107 12.36 -13.35 -7.92
N ILE A 108 11.15 -12.82 -7.77
CA ILE A 108 10.17 -13.33 -6.81
C ILE A 108 9.11 -14.08 -7.61
N GLY A 109 8.75 -15.27 -7.16
CA GLY A 109 7.79 -16.10 -7.86
C GLY A 109 6.42 -15.44 -8.01
N ARG A 110 5.75 -15.72 -9.13
CA ARG A 110 4.45 -15.17 -9.45
C ARG A 110 3.29 -16.05 -9.01
N ALA A 111 3.60 -17.25 -8.56
CA ALA A 111 2.59 -18.26 -8.27
C ALA A 111 1.70 -17.92 -7.07
N HIS A 112 2.06 -16.91 -6.31
CA HIS A 112 1.39 -16.55 -5.08
C HIS A 112 0.35 -15.43 -5.23
N VAL A 113 0.04 -15.06 -6.43
CA VAL A 113 -0.92 -13.98 -6.68
C VAL A 113 -2.30 -14.47 -7.02
#